data_602aedc9f6ee6da7f26854db65b85988
#
_entry.id   602aedc9f6ee6da7f26854db65b85988
#
_cell.length_a   1.000
_cell.length_b   1.000
_cell.length_c   1.000
_cell.angle_alpha   90.00
_cell.angle_beta   90.00
_cell.angle_gamma   90.00
#
_symmetry.space_group_name_H-M   'P 1'
#
loop_
_entity.id
_entity.type
_entity.pdbx_description
1 polymer ?
#
loop_
_entity_poly.entity_id
_entity_poly.type
_entity_poly.pdbx_seq_one_letter_code
_entity_poly.pdbx_strand_id
1 'polypeptide(L)'
;MPRETNAAKRERAVEVCERLNRRYGPVECFLDHENPFRLLIAVLLSAQTTDAQVNKVTPKLFSQWPTPEAMAVASVADVADTIKSLGFYKSKAKHAVEAAQMIVADYGGEVPADMKELVKLPGVGRKTANIVLNVGFGIVEGIAVDTHVNRSRPSKICSRFCRTSIGNRSTTSGLPLAARSATPANLSATSARWRICVPACA
;
A
#
# COMPACT_ATOMS: atom_id res chain seq x y z
N MET A 1 -23.46 9.51 29.28
CA MET A 1 -24.01 8.90 28.07
C MET A 1 -23.66 7.41 28.05
N PRO A 2 -24.60 6.51 27.80
CA PRO A 2 -24.32 5.08 27.74
C PRO A 2 -23.27 4.79 26.63
N ARG A 3 -22.38 3.87 26.94
CA ARG A 3 -21.27 3.51 26.03
C ARG A 3 -21.85 2.69 24.87
N GLU A 4 -21.63 3.14 23.63
CA GLU A 4 -22.09 2.46 22.42
C GLU A 4 -21.58 1.01 22.35
N THR A 5 -22.47 0.07 22.05
CA THR A 5 -22.12 -1.35 21.93
C THR A 5 -21.23 -1.62 20.71
N ASN A 6 -20.48 -2.72 20.72
CA ASN A 6 -19.64 -3.09 19.57
C ASN A 6 -20.47 -3.42 18.32
N ALA A 7 -21.68 -3.92 18.48
CA ALA A 7 -22.61 -4.18 17.38
C ALA A 7 -23.06 -2.85 16.73
N ALA A 8 -23.52 -1.88 17.51
CA ALA A 8 -23.93 -0.57 17.03
C ALA A 8 -22.78 0.18 16.32
N LYS A 9 -21.55 0.05 16.82
CA LYS A 9 -20.38 0.62 16.14
C LYS A 9 -20.11 -0.01 14.77
N ARG A 10 -20.31 -1.33 14.64
CA ARG A 10 -20.15 -2.03 13.37
C ARG A 10 -21.18 -1.58 12.34
N GLU A 11 -22.45 -1.54 12.75
CA GLU A 11 -23.56 -1.09 11.88
C GLU A 11 -23.30 0.34 11.38
N ARG A 12 -22.97 1.25 12.30
CA ARG A 12 -22.64 2.63 11.95
C ARG A 12 -21.46 2.75 10.98
N ALA A 13 -20.43 1.92 11.16
CA ALA A 13 -19.29 1.97 10.25
C ALA A 13 -19.61 1.42 8.86
N VAL A 14 -20.41 0.36 8.78
CA VAL A 14 -20.88 -0.15 7.48
C VAL A 14 -21.69 0.94 6.78
N GLU A 15 -22.61 1.59 7.48
CA GLU A 15 -23.41 2.68 6.91
C GLU A 15 -22.55 3.85 6.45
N VAL A 16 -21.53 4.26 7.24
CA VAL A 16 -20.58 5.32 6.82
C VAL A 16 -19.83 4.91 5.55
N CYS A 17 -19.30 3.69 5.49
CA CYS A 17 -18.63 3.19 4.30
C CYS A 17 -19.55 3.16 3.06
N GLU A 18 -20.81 2.75 3.22
CA GLU A 18 -21.79 2.75 2.13
C GLU A 18 -22.14 4.16 1.64
N ARG A 19 -22.30 5.12 2.56
CA ARG A 19 -22.53 6.53 2.22
C ARG A 19 -21.35 7.14 1.47
N LEU A 20 -20.12 6.87 1.92
CA LEU A 20 -18.90 7.32 1.26
C LEU A 20 -18.78 6.69 -0.14
N ASN A 21 -19.03 5.39 -0.27
CA ASN A 21 -18.99 4.70 -1.55
C ASN A 21 -20.05 5.23 -2.54
N ARG A 22 -21.25 5.56 -2.06
CA ARG A 22 -22.30 6.21 -2.91
C ARG A 22 -21.91 7.61 -3.37
N ARG A 23 -21.22 8.38 -2.51
CA ARG A 23 -20.84 9.75 -2.81
C ARG A 23 -19.63 9.86 -3.72
N TYR A 24 -18.60 9.04 -3.49
CA TYR A 24 -17.30 9.17 -4.15
C TYR A 24 -17.01 8.03 -5.13
N GLY A 25 -17.82 6.99 -5.14
CA GLY A 25 -17.60 5.80 -5.97
C GLY A 25 -16.40 4.95 -5.48
N PRO A 26 -15.98 3.99 -6.30
CA PRO A 26 -14.76 3.22 -6.04
C PRO A 26 -13.54 4.14 -6.20
N VAL A 27 -12.73 4.23 -5.15
CA VAL A 27 -11.49 5.01 -5.16
C VAL A 27 -10.34 4.10 -5.54
N GLU A 28 -9.60 4.46 -6.57
CA GLU A 28 -8.37 3.79 -7.00
C GLU A 28 -7.14 4.45 -6.35
N CYS A 29 -6.00 3.76 -6.37
CA CYS A 29 -4.75 4.35 -5.92
C CYS A 29 -4.32 5.44 -6.91
N PHE A 30 -4.00 6.64 -6.40
CA PHE A 30 -3.56 7.77 -7.23
C PHE A 30 -2.10 7.65 -7.70
N LEU A 31 -1.33 6.70 -7.15
CA LEU A 31 0.05 6.45 -7.56
C LEU A 31 0.06 5.43 -8.69
N ASP A 32 0.69 5.80 -9.81
CA ASP A 32 0.86 4.93 -10.96
C ASP A 32 1.83 3.78 -10.61
N HIS A 33 1.38 2.55 -10.78
CA HIS A 33 2.16 1.35 -10.49
C HIS A 33 1.70 0.15 -11.33
N GLU A 34 2.63 -0.72 -11.67
CA GLU A 34 2.37 -1.94 -12.45
C GLU A 34 2.48 -3.21 -11.58
N ASN A 35 3.25 -3.13 -10.49
CA ASN A 35 3.53 -4.25 -9.61
C ASN A 35 3.76 -3.79 -8.16
N PRO A 36 3.78 -4.71 -7.17
CA PRO A 36 3.97 -4.37 -5.76
C PRO A 36 5.28 -3.63 -5.45
N PHE A 37 6.37 -3.91 -6.19
CA PHE A 37 7.64 -3.22 -5.99
C PHE A 37 7.54 -1.75 -6.40
N ARG A 38 7.02 -1.46 -7.61
CA ARG A 38 6.82 -0.08 -8.07
C ARG A 38 5.86 0.69 -7.16
N LEU A 39 4.81 0.02 -6.68
CA LEU A 39 3.90 0.60 -5.70
C LEU A 39 4.64 0.96 -4.40
N LEU A 40 5.43 0.04 -3.85
CA LEU A 40 6.20 0.27 -2.62
C LEU A 40 7.09 1.50 -2.75
N ILE A 41 7.87 1.57 -3.83
CA ILE A 41 8.76 2.72 -4.10
C ILE A 41 7.95 4.00 -4.30
N ALA A 42 6.87 3.99 -5.07
CA ALA A 42 6.03 5.17 -5.28
C ALA A 42 5.43 5.68 -3.95
N VAL A 43 4.93 4.79 -3.09
CA VAL A 43 4.40 5.15 -1.76
C VAL A 43 5.52 5.68 -0.84
N LEU A 44 6.72 5.12 -0.89
CA LEU A 44 7.88 5.63 -0.16
C LEU A 44 8.23 7.06 -0.61
N LEU A 45 8.21 7.31 -1.91
CA LEU A 45 8.48 8.63 -2.48
C LEU A 45 7.37 9.65 -2.19
N SER A 46 6.13 9.23 -1.95
CA SER A 46 4.99 10.12 -1.66
C SER A 46 5.04 10.74 -0.26
N ALA A 47 5.94 10.27 0.62
CA ALA A 47 6.09 10.86 1.95
C ALA A 47 6.39 12.37 1.87
N GLN A 48 5.48 13.21 2.40
CA GLN A 48 5.55 14.68 2.34
C GLN A 48 5.70 15.25 0.92
N THR A 49 5.10 14.59 -0.06
CA THR A 49 5.10 15.00 -1.47
C THR A 49 3.75 14.62 -2.07
N THR A 50 3.23 15.40 -3.00
CA THR A 50 1.96 15.09 -3.67
C THR A 50 2.11 13.93 -4.65
N ASP A 51 1.07 13.09 -4.77
CA ASP A 51 1.06 11.94 -5.69
C ASP A 51 1.31 12.38 -7.15
N ALA A 52 0.74 13.52 -7.57
CA ALA A 52 0.98 14.09 -8.89
C ALA A 52 2.47 14.39 -9.16
N GLN A 53 3.21 14.82 -8.13
CA GLN A 53 4.65 15.06 -8.28
C GLN A 53 5.44 13.74 -8.32
N VAL A 54 5.01 12.73 -7.59
CA VAL A 54 5.60 11.38 -7.65
C VAL A 54 5.38 10.78 -9.03
N ASN A 55 4.15 10.82 -9.56
CA ASN A 55 3.81 10.28 -10.88
C ASN A 55 4.57 10.95 -12.05
N LYS A 56 5.04 12.20 -11.89
CA LYS A 56 5.93 12.84 -12.88
C LYS A 56 7.34 12.25 -12.91
N VAL A 57 7.81 11.70 -11.79
CA VAL A 57 9.20 11.26 -11.62
C VAL A 57 9.34 9.74 -11.78
N THR A 58 8.35 8.98 -11.35
CA THR A 58 8.37 7.51 -11.36
C THR A 58 8.57 6.89 -12.74
N PRO A 59 8.03 7.41 -13.87
CA PRO A 59 8.31 6.85 -15.19
C PRO A 59 9.81 6.89 -15.54
N LYS A 60 10.49 8.01 -15.26
CA LYS A 60 11.93 8.12 -15.47
C LYS A 60 12.72 7.23 -14.54
N LEU A 61 12.30 7.13 -13.26
CA LEU A 61 12.94 6.27 -12.27
C LEU A 61 12.87 4.79 -12.70
N PHE A 62 11.68 4.31 -13.03
CA PHE A 62 11.48 2.91 -13.39
C PHE A 62 11.93 2.54 -14.82
N SER A 63 12.18 3.52 -15.70
CA SER A 63 12.86 3.24 -16.97
C SER A 63 14.35 2.89 -16.76
N GLN A 64 14.97 3.41 -15.71
CA GLN A 64 16.36 3.14 -15.37
C GLN A 64 16.50 1.91 -14.45
N TRP A 65 15.60 1.77 -13.46
CA TRP A 65 15.62 0.69 -12.46
C TRP A 65 14.24 0.03 -12.35
N PRO A 66 13.87 -0.82 -13.31
CA PRO A 66 12.52 -1.41 -13.39
C PRO A 66 12.23 -2.48 -12.33
N THR A 67 13.26 -3.11 -11.77
CA THR A 67 13.16 -4.24 -10.84
C THR A 67 13.91 -3.99 -9.54
N PRO A 68 13.63 -4.76 -8.47
CA PRO A 68 14.38 -4.68 -7.23
C PRO A 68 15.89 -4.88 -7.42
N GLU A 69 16.29 -5.84 -8.26
CA GLU A 69 17.69 -6.15 -8.54
C GLU A 69 18.40 -4.98 -9.22
N ALA A 70 17.75 -4.37 -10.19
CA ALA A 70 18.30 -3.21 -10.89
C ALA A 70 18.46 -2.01 -9.94
N MET A 71 17.51 -1.80 -9.03
CA MET A 71 17.56 -0.72 -8.05
C MET A 71 18.54 -1.01 -6.92
N ALA A 72 18.73 -2.27 -6.52
CA ALA A 72 19.65 -2.68 -5.46
C ALA A 72 21.11 -2.37 -5.79
N VAL A 73 21.49 -2.42 -7.07
CA VAL A 73 22.84 -2.10 -7.54
C VAL A 73 23.01 -0.65 -7.95
N ALA A 74 21.93 0.15 -7.92
CA ALA A 74 21.98 1.56 -8.30
C ALA A 74 22.79 2.39 -7.30
N SER A 75 23.50 3.39 -7.84
CA SER A 75 24.10 4.42 -7.00
C SER A 75 23.02 5.28 -6.35
N VAL A 76 23.10 5.47 -5.04
CA VAL A 76 22.19 6.38 -4.30
C VAL A 76 22.22 7.79 -4.88
N ALA A 77 23.38 8.23 -5.40
CA ALA A 77 23.53 9.55 -6.01
C ALA A 77 22.73 9.66 -7.31
N ASP A 78 22.77 8.65 -8.18
CA ASP A 78 22.05 8.65 -9.46
C ASP A 78 20.52 8.59 -9.25
N VAL A 79 20.08 7.78 -8.27
CA VAL A 79 18.68 7.74 -7.86
C VAL A 79 18.26 9.11 -7.30
N ALA A 80 19.07 9.72 -6.44
CA ALA A 80 18.81 11.04 -5.87
C ALA A 80 18.71 12.13 -6.95
N ASP A 81 19.58 12.11 -7.94
CA ASP A 81 19.52 13.05 -9.06
C ASP A 81 18.26 12.87 -9.92
N THR A 82 17.84 11.65 -10.10
CA THR A 82 16.60 11.36 -10.84
C THR A 82 15.36 11.89 -10.12
N ILE A 83 15.32 11.81 -8.78
CA ILE A 83 14.17 12.23 -7.96
C ILE A 83 14.34 13.58 -7.28
N LYS A 84 15.33 14.41 -7.66
CA LYS A 84 15.68 15.64 -6.95
C LYS A 84 14.58 16.70 -6.88
N SER A 85 13.56 16.61 -7.73
CA SER A 85 12.38 17.48 -7.67
C SER A 85 11.45 17.17 -6.49
N LEU A 86 11.65 16.03 -5.79
CA LEU A 86 10.88 15.64 -4.63
C LEU A 86 11.51 16.21 -3.35
N GLY A 87 10.68 16.57 -2.38
CA GLY A 87 11.18 16.93 -1.05
C GLY A 87 11.91 15.76 -0.37
N PHE A 88 12.99 16.05 0.35
CA PHE A 88 13.80 15.04 1.05
C PHE A 88 14.40 13.95 0.13
N TYR A 89 14.66 14.29 -1.13
CA TYR A 89 15.06 13.35 -2.17
C TYR A 89 16.29 12.50 -1.80
N LYS A 90 17.28 13.05 -1.08
CA LYS A 90 18.47 12.31 -0.65
C LYS A 90 18.13 11.14 0.27
N SER A 91 17.29 11.37 1.30
CA SER A 91 16.85 10.33 2.22
C SER A 91 15.93 9.32 1.51
N LYS A 92 15.07 9.79 0.62
CA LYS A 92 14.18 8.93 -0.18
C LYS A 92 14.97 8.02 -1.12
N ALA A 93 15.98 8.54 -1.81
CA ALA A 93 16.86 7.75 -2.66
C ALA A 93 17.59 6.66 -1.86
N LYS A 94 18.17 7.05 -0.72
CA LYS A 94 18.82 6.10 0.18
C LYS A 94 17.87 4.99 0.60
N HIS A 95 16.69 5.32 1.11
CA HIS A 95 15.69 4.32 1.54
C HIS A 95 15.22 3.44 0.39
N ALA A 96 15.04 3.99 -0.83
CA ALA A 96 14.62 3.22 -1.99
C ALA A 96 15.65 2.16 -2.38
N VAL A 97 16.94 2.53 -2.42
CA VAL A 97 18.05 1.60 -2.73
C VAL A 97 18.21 0.56 -1.62
N GLU A 98 18.24 0.99 -0.35
CA GLU A 98 18.37 0.07 0.79
C GLU A 98 17.19 -0.91 0.90
N ALA A 99 15.95 -0.44 0.64
CA ALA A 99 14.78 -1.31 0.60
C ALA A 99 14.88 -2.33 -0.54
N ALA A 100 15.34 -1.92 -1.72
CA ALA A 100 15.56 -2.84 -2.83
C ALA A 100 16.65 -3.88 -2.51
N GLN A 101 17.76 -3.46 -1.89
CA GLN A 101 18.82 -4.37 -1.45
C GLN A 101 18.29 -5.43 -0.47
N MET A 102 17.51 -5.01 0.52
CA MET A 102 16.91 -5.93 1.49
C MET A 102 15.88 -6.87 0.81
N ILE A 103 15.09 -6.38 -0.13
CA ILE A 103 14.14 -7.21 -0.88
C ILE A 103 14.89 -8.29 -1.67
N VAL A 104 16.00 -7.97 -2.29
CA VAL A 104 16.81 -8.95 -3.03
C VAL A 104 17.48 -9.94 -2.08
N ALA A 105 18.08 -9.45 -0.98
CA ALA A 105 18.86 -10.28 -0.06
C ALA A 105 17.98 -11.23 0.78
N ASP A 106 16.89 -10.72 1.34
CA ASP A 106 16.10 -11.44 2.35
C ASP A 106 14.82 -12.07 1.77
N TYR A 107 14.33 -11.56 0.63
CA TYR A 107 13.04 -11.98 0.03
C TYR A 107 13.16 -12.43 -1.43
N GLY A 108 14.39 -12.67 -1.92
CA GLY A 108 14.60 -13.22 -3.27
C GLY A 108 14.09 -12.35 -4.42
N GLY A 109 14.04 -11.02 -4.22
CA GLY A 109 13.55 -10.07 -5.22
C GLY A 109 12.03 -9.83 -5.20
N GLU A 110 11.29 -10.49 -4.32
CA GLU A 110 9.83 -10.30 -4.19
C GLU A 110 9.48 -9.46 -2.97
N VAL A 111 8.54 -8.53 -3.11
CA VAL A 111 8.05 -7.72 -1.98
C VAL A 111 7.26 -8.62 -1.04
N PRO A 112 7.60 -8.66 0.26
CA PRO A 112 6.90 -9.51 1.21
C PRO A 112 5.45 -9.07 1.41
N ALA A 113 4.51 -10.03 1.39
CA ALA A 113 3.09 -9.80 1.62
C ALA A 113 2.68 -9.93 3.10
N ASP A 114 3.55 -9.47 4.01
CA ASP A 114 3.34 -9.51 5.46
C ASP A 114 3.67 -8.16 6.10
N MET A 115 2.81 -7.70 7.02
CA MET A 115 2.97 -6.42 7.71
C MET A 115 4.27 -6.32 8.50
N LYS A 116 4.67 -7.41 9.17
CA LYS A 116 5.84 -7.41 10.03
C LYS A 116 7.12 -7.35 9.22
N GLU A 117 7.14 -7.99 8.07
CA GLU A 117 8.28 -7.98 7.16
C GLU A 117 8.37 -6.64 6.41
N LEU A 118 7.25 -6.10 5.93
CA LEU A 118 7.23 -4.80 5.26
C LEU A 118 7.75 -3.65 6.13
N VAL A 119 7.41 -3.63 7.42
CA VAL A 119 7.87 -2.55 8.31
C VAL A 119 9.34 -2.64 8.70
N LYS A 120 10.04 -3.74 8.37
CA LYS A 120 11.48 -3.86 8.51
C LYS A 120 12.24 -3.13 7.41
N LEU A 121 11.58 -2.95 6.24
CA LEU A 121 12.20 -2.28 5.11
C LEU A 121 12.50 -0.81 5.42
N PRO A 122 13.67 -0.29 5.01
CA PRO A 122 14.07 1.09 5.22
C PRO A 122 13.03 2.08 4.65
N GLY A 123 12.62 3.05 5.48
CA GLY A 123 11.63 4.06 5.08
C GLY A 123 10.18 3.59 5.03
N VAL A 124 9.90 2.34 5.36
CA VAL A 124 8.56 1.75 5.33
C VAL A 124 7.94 1.75 6.72
N GLY A 125 6.99 2.64 6.94
CA GLY A 125 6.17 2.66 8.16
C GLY A 125 4.87 1.85 8.00
N ARG A 126 4.12 1.70 9.11
CA ARG A 126 2.82 0.97 9.10
C ARG A 126 1.81 1.52 8.09
N LYS A 127 1.80 2.84 7.84
CA LYS A 127 0.93 3.43 6.82
C LYS A 127 1.31 2.93 5.42
N THR A 128 2.59 3.02 5.08
CA THR A 128 3.12 2.53 3.80
C THR A 128 2.84 1.05 3.62
N ALA A 129 3.16 0.23 4.63
CA ALA A 129 2.90 -1.22 4.60
C ALA A 129 1.41 -1.54 4.40
N ASN A 130 0.49 -0.83 5.07
CA ASN A 130 -0.95 -1.00 4.85
C ASN A 130 -1.38 -0.67 3.42
N ILE A 131 -0.81 0.38 2.81
CA ILE A 131 -1.13 0.73 1.42
C ILE A 131 -0.63 -0.37 0.48
N VAL A 132 0.61 -0.82 0.66
CA VAL A 132 1.21 -1.88 -0.17
C VAL A 132 0.43 -3.19 -0.06
N LEU A 133 0.06 -3.60 1.16
CA LEU A 133 -0.75 -4.82 1.36
C LEU A 133 -2.12 -4.71 0.71
N ASN A 134 -2.81 -3.58 0.92
CA ASN A 134 -4.15 -3.37 0.37
C ASN A 134 -4.15 -3.29 -1.15
N VAL A 135 -3.30 -2.43 -1.71
CA VAL A 135 -3.32 -2.11 -3.15
C VAL A 135 -2.54 -3.15 -3.95
N GLY A 136 -1.35 -3.55 -3.46
CA GLY A 136 -0.46 -4.45 -4.17
C GLY A 136 -0.86 -5.93 -4.06
N PHE A 137 -1.42 -6.34 -2.91
CA PHE A 137 -1.71 -7.74 -2.63
C PHE A 137 -3.19 -8.02 -2.32
N GLY A 138 -4.02 -6.99 -2.19
CA GLY A 138 -5.42 -7.17 -1.80
C GLY A 138 -5.61 -7.63 -0.36
N ILE A 139 -4.58 -7.54 0.49
CA ILE A 139 -4.61 -7.97 1.88
C ILE A 139 -5.02 -6.82 2.78
N VAL A 140 -6.17 -6.94 3.44
CA VAL A 140 -6.71 -5.91 4.34
C VAL A 140 -6.41 -6.27 5.78
N GLU A 141 -5.29 -5.81 6.32
CA GLU A 141 -4.96 -5.94 7.75
C GLU A 141 -5.37 -4.73 8.59
N GLY A 142 -5.58 -3.58 7.96
CA GLY A 142 -5.94 -2.36 8.64
C GLY A 142 -6.21 -1.19 7.70
N ILE A 143 -6.41 -0.01 8.28
CA ILE A 143 -6.58 1.24 7.54
C ILE A 143 -5.26 2.01 7.57
N ALA A 144 -4.89 2.60 6.43
CA ALA A 144 -3.79 3.55 6.37
C ALA A 144 -4.20 4.85 7.07
N VAL A 145 -3.75 5.04 8.31
CA VAL A 145 -4.03 6.22 9.13
C VAL A 145 -2.90 7.22 8.98
N ASP A 146 -3.20 8.38 8.42
CA ASP A 146 -2.22 9.46 8.32
C ASP A 146 -2.25 10.41 9.54
N THR A 147 -1.38 11.42 9.51
CA THR A 147 -1.25 12.38 10.61
C THR A 147 -2.51 13.24 10.79
N HIS A 148 -3.29 13.49 9.74
CA HIS A 148 -4.52 14.27 9.80
C HIS A 148 -5.63 13.50 10.53
N VAL A 149 -5.77 12.22 10.23
CA VAL A 149 -6.71 11.33 10.94
C VAL A 149 -6.27 11.09 12.38
N ASN A 150 -4.95 10.99 12.64
CA ASN A 150 -4.42 10.74 13.98
C ASN A 150 -4.60 11.93 14.93
N ARG A 151 -4.66 13.17 14.43
CA ARG A 151 -4.91 14.39 15.25
C ARG A 151 -6.27 14.38 15.94
N SER A 152 -7.26 13.70 15.38
CA SER A 152 -8.63 13.63 15.94
C SER A 152 -8.86 12.49 16.93
N ARG A 153 -7.81 11.71 17.36
CA ARG A 153 -7.89 10.48 18.18
C ARG A 153 -8.86 9.41 17.63
N PRO A 154 -8.59 8.14 17.60
CA PRO A 154 -7.50 7.26 17.99
C PRO A 154 -7.19 6.15 16.98
N SER A 155 -5.96 5.95 16.64
CA SER A 155 -5.46 4.90 15.72
C SER A 155 -5.83 3.45 16.12
N LYS A 156 -6.03 3.19 17.42
CA LYS A 156 -6.36 1.85 17.95
C LYS A 156 -7.80 1.40 17.66
N ILE A 157 -8.75 2.32 17.52
CA ILE A 157 -10.16 1.99 17.26
C ILE A 157 -10.36 1.67 15.78
N CYS A 158 -9.71 2.41 14.89
CA CYS A 158 -9.87 2.25 13.45
C CYS A 158 -9.28 0.90 12.95
N SER A 159 -8.08 0.54 13.38
CA SER A 159 -7.44 -0.71 12.99
C SER A 159 -8.13 -1.96 13.56
N ARG A 160 -8.66 -1.87 14.79
CA ARG A 160 -9.44 -2.96 15.40
C ARG A 160 -10.81 -3.13 14.75
N PHE A 161 -11.37 -2.05 14.21
CA PHE A 161 -12.66 -2.02 13.57
C PHE A 161 -12.64 -2.62 12.15
N CYS A 162 -11.65 -2.28 11.34
CA CYS A 162 -11.49 -2.81 9.98
C CYS A 162 -11.27 -4.33 9.96
N ARG A 163 -10.45 -4.85 10.87
CA ARG A 163 -10.19 -6.30 10.99
C ARG A 163 -11.47 -7.12 11.23
N THR A 164 -12.44 -6.58 11.94
CA THR A 164 -13.68 -7.32 12.28
C THR A 164 -14.80 -7.15 11.25
N SER A 165 -14.78 -6.09 10.44
CA SER A 165 -15.89 -5.81 9.52
C SER A 165 -15.63 -6.29 8.09
N ILE A 166 -14.36 -6.34 7.66
CA ILE A 166 -13.98 -6.71 6.29
C ILE A 166 -13.42 -8.15 6.23
N GLY A 167 -12.73 -8.61 7.28
CA GLY A 167 -12.07 -9.92 7.32
C GLY A 167 -13.03 -11.14 7.38
N ASN A 168 -14.32 -10.94 7.64
CA ASN A 168 -15.28 -12.05 7.78
C ASN A 168 -16.16 -12.32 6.54
N ARG A 169 -15.89 -11.68 5.40
CA ARG A 169 -16.63 -11.96 4.16
C ARG A 169 -15.91 -12.86 3.15
N SER A 170 -14.69 -13.31 3.43
CA SER A 170 -13.93 -14.13 2.48
C SER A 170 -13.77 -15.61 2.86
N THR A 171 -14.54 -16.14 3.83
CA THR A 171 -14.44 -17.55 4.19
C THR A 171 -15.78 -18.27 4.14
N THR A 172 -16.49 -18.20 3.01
CA THR A 172 -17.51 -19.20 2.68
C THR A 172 -17.66 -19.32 1.16
N SER A 173 -16.70 -19.95 0.54
CA SER A 173 -16.91 -20.87 -0.59
C SER A 173 -15.61 -21.61 -0.81
N GLY A 174 -15.65 -22.90 -0.50
CA GLY A 174 -14.53 -23.81 -0.63
C GLY A 174 -14.01 -23.85 -2.06
N LEU A 175 -12.73 -23.57 -2.22
CA LEU A 175 -11.96 -24.02 -3.38
C LEU A 175 -10.93 -25.03 -2.88
N PRO A 176 -10.81 -26.19 -3.56
CA PRO A 176 -9.98 -27.29 -3.12
C PRO A 176 -8.48 -26.96 -3.27
N LEU A 177 -7.73 -27.53 -2.34
CA LEU A 177 -6.27 -27.52 -2.26
C LEU A 177 -5.65 -28.24 -3.45
N ALA A 178 -5.62 -27.64 -4.64
CA ALA A 178 -4.92 -28.21 -5.81
C ALA A 178 -4.58 -27.11 -6.83
N ALA A 179 -3.57 -26.30 -6.54
CA ALA A 179 -2.83 -25.54 -7.55
C ALA A 179 -1.50 -25.05 -6.97
N ARG A 180 -0.67 -25.97 -6.54
CA ARG A 180 0.79 -25.73 -6.44
C ARG A 180 1.36 -26.27 -7.74
N SER A 181 1.45 -25.45 -8.74
CA SER A 181 2.32 -25.47 -9.93
C SER A 181 1.61 -24.79 -11.09
N ALA A 182 1.78 -23.50 -11.22
CA ALA A 182 1.49 -22.83 -12.48
C ALA A 182 2.53 -21.72 -12.69
N THR A 183 3.34 -21.93 -13.68
CA THR A 183 4.24 -21.00 -14.35
C THR A 183 3.54 -19.69 -14.73
N PRO A 184 4.25 -18.53 -14.73
CA PRO A 184 3.67 -17.24 -15.06
C PRO A 184 3.50 -17.09 -16.57
N ALA A 185 2.36 -17.51 -17.09
CA ALA A 185 1.93 -17.13 -18.44
C ALA A 185 0.40 -17.01 -18.43
N ASN A 186 -0.11 -15.84 -18.83
CA ASN A 186 -1.52 -15.49 -19.03
C ASN A 186 -2.38 -15.27 -17.79
N LEU A 187 -2.30 -14.07 -17.24
CA LEU A 187 -3.42 -13.44 -16.54
C LEU A 187 -3.90 -12.25 -17.37
N SER A 188 -4.78 -12.55 -18.31
CA SER A 188 -5.64 -11.57 -18.97
C SER A 188 -6.49 -10.88 -17.88
N ALA A 189 -6.55 -9.56 -17.98
CA ALA A 189 -7.26 -8.65 -17.11
C ALA A 189 -8.70 -9.10 -16.83
N THR A 190 -8.92 -9.70 -15.70
CA THR A 190 -10.25 -9.78 -15.10
C THR A 190 -10.25 -8.80 -13.93
N SER A 191 -10.94 -7.67 -14.14
CA SER A 191 -11.05 -6.54 -13.23
C SER A 191 -11.63 -6.96 -11.88
N ALA A 192 -10.77 -7.34 -10.94
CA ALA A 192 -11.14 -7.34 -9.53
C ALA A 192 -11.16 -5.88 -9.06
N ARG A 193 -12.35 -5.27 -9.06
CA ARG A 193 -12.58 -3.93 -8.53
C ARG A 193 -12.38 -3.94 -7.02
N TRP A 194 -11.21 -3.53 -6.58
CA TRP A 194 -10.86 -3.41 -5.17
C TRP A 194 -11.50 -2.15 -4.59
N ARG A 195 -12.38 -2.31 -3.63
CA ARG A 195 -13.00 -1.20 -2.91
C ARG A 195 -12.11 -0.80 -1.75
N ILE A 196 -11.29 0.22 -1.94
CA ILE A 196 -10.53 0.85 -0.85
C ILE A 196 -11.42 1.91 -0.22
N CYS A 197 -11.75 1.73 1.05
CA CYS A 197 -12.39 2.76 1.85
C CYS A 197 -11.30 3.72 2.36
N VAL A 198 -10.90 4.69 1.54
CA VAL A 198 -10.04 5.79 1.96
C VAL A 198 -10.94 7.01 2.11
N PRO A 199 -11.08 7.60 3.29
CA PRO A 199 -11.74 8.90 3.37
C PRO A 199 -10.89 9.90 2.59
N ALA A 200 -11.45 10.46 1.51
CA ALA A 200 -10.88 11.59 0.82
C ALA A 200 -10.82 12.75 1.82
N CYS A 201 -9.62 13.16 2.21
CA CYS A 201 -9.39 14.45 2.81
C CYS A 201 -9.04 15.42 1.68
N ALA A 202 -10.01 16.30 1.35
CA ALA A 202 -9.73 17.54 0.65
C ALA A 202 -8.97 18.49 1.58
#